data_2d8afb7380ea1ab55439bddd65e68abc
#
_entry.id   2d8afb7380ea1ab55439bddd65e68abc
#
_cell.length_a   1.000
_cell.length_b   1.000
_cell.length_c   1.000
_cell.angle_alpha   90.00
_cell.angle_beta   90.00
_cell.angle_gamma   90.00
#
_symmetry.space_group_name_H-M   'P 1'
#
loop_
_entity.id
_entity.type
_entity.pdbx_description
1 polymer ?
#
loop_
_entity_poly.entity_id
_entity_poly.type
_entity_poly.pdbx_seq_one_letter_code
_entity_poly.pdbx_strand_id
1 'polypeptide(L)'
;MEILVVVVIIGVLAAGALLSLGVLGSDRQLETERDRLVGLLNLVREQAGMQNREYGLRGFQRGYEFMVYEPRAERWERVADDRSLRRRRLPEGLQLTLRVEGRPVVMPGADAKDAMPQVMLFSSGELNVFEITVMREASPEGFRILPGANDDSIEVAPVEAGTR
;
A
#
# COMPACT_ATOMS: atom_id res chain seq x y z
N MET A 1 32.41 26.55 35.51
CA MET A 1 32.21 26.72 34.07
C MET A 1 32.21 25.36 33.34
N GLU A 2 32.98 24.37 33.76
CA GLU A 2 33.08 23.03 33.14
C GLU A 2 31.76 22.23 33.12
N ILE A 3 31.00 22.25 34.23
CA ILE A 3 29.75 21.47 34.33
C ILE A 3 28.70 21.97 33.32
N LEU A 4 28.65 23.25 33.03
CA LEU A 4 27.70 23.83 32.08
C LEU A 4 27.99 23.35 30.65
N VAL A 5 29.28 23.26 30.28
CA VAL A 5 29.70 22.73 28.96
C VAL A 5 29.33 21.26 28.82
N VAL A 6 29.56 20.46 29.86
CA VAL A 6 29.20 19.03 29.87
C VAL A 6 27.70 18.82 29.70
N VAL A 7 26.87 19.61 30.42
CA VAL A 7 25.40 19.52 30.27
C VAL A 7 24.95 19.90 28.87
N VAL A 8 25.54 20.91 28.25
CA VAL A 8 25.23 21.30 26.87
C VAL A 8 25.61 20.17 25.89
N ILE A 9 26.76 19.56 26.04
CA ILE A 9 27.19 18.47 25.18
C ILE A 9 26.23 17.27 25.31
N ILE A 10 25.87 16.88 26.54
CA ILE A 10 24.89 15.80 26.78
C ILE A 10 23.55 16.15 26.15
N GLY A 11 23.08 17.38 26.28
CA GLY A 11 21.83 17.85 25.68
C GLY A 11 21.84 17.75 24.15
N VAL A 12 22.91 18.14 23.51
CA VAL A 12 23.07 18.05 22.04
C VAL A 12 23.13 16.59 21.58
N LEU A 13 23.87 15.75 22.29
CA LEU A 13 23.95 14.30 21.96
C LEU A 13 22.60 13.60 22.17
N ALA A 14 21.89 13.92 23.24
CA ALA A 14 20.55 13.37 23.51
C ALA A 14 19.53 13.82 22.44
N ALA A 15 19.57 15.09 22.03
CA ALA A 15 18.72 15.59 20.95
C ALA A 15 19.02 14.90 19.60
N GLY A 16 20.31 14.69 19.28
CA GLY A 16 20.73 13.95 18.09
C GLY A 16 20.26 12.49 18.09
N ALA A 17 20.33 11.82 19.25
CA ALA A 17 19.87 10.45 19.40
C ALA A 17 18.33 10.32 19.21
N LEU A 18 17.55 11.26 19.73
CA LEU A 18 16.09 11.28 19.56
C LEU A 18 15.69 11.50 18.09
N LEU A 19 16.40 12.36 17.35
CA LEU A 19 16.14 12.56 15.92
C LEU A 19 16.49 11.32 15.11
N SER A 20 17.56 10.62 15.43
CA SER A 20 17.97 9.37 14.76
C SER A 20 16.94 8.24 14.91
N LEU A 21 16.32 8.11 16.09
CA LEU A 21 15.28 7.10 16.34
C LEU A 21 13.99 7.35 15.54
N GLY A 22 13.64 8.60 15.27
CA GLY A 22 12.47 8.97 14.47
C GLY A 22 12.60 8.54 13.00
N VAL A 23 13.76 8.69 12.40
CA VAL A 23 14.03 8.31 11.01
C VAL A 23 14.00 6.79 10.84
N LEU A 24 14.66 6.04 11.71
CA LEU A 24 14.70 4.57 11.65
C LEU A 24 13.32 3.91 11.83
N GLY A 25 12.44 4.52 12.63
CA GLY A 25 11.08 4.02 12.84
C GLY A 25 10.17 4.25 11.63
N SER A 26 10.41 5.32 10.89
CA SER A 26 9.63 5.69 9.72
C SER A 26 9.89 4.76 8.52
N ASP A 27 11.14 4.40 8.27
CA ASP A 27 11.52 3.49 7.19
C ASP A 27 10.93 2.11 7.40
N ARG A 28 10.96 1.59 8.64
CA ARG A 28 10.34 0.31 8.99
C ARG A 28 8.84 0.25 8.74
N GLN A 29 8.11 1.35 8.93
CA GLN A 29 6.67 1.36 8.66
C GLN A 29 6.38 1.25 7.17
N LEU A 30 7.13 1.97 6.34
CA LEU A 30 6.99 1.93 4.89
C LEU A 30 7.35 0.54 4.35
N GLU A 31 8.48 -0.03 4.80
CA GLU A 31 8.90 -1.39 4.43
C GLU A 31 7.87 -2.45 4.86
N THR A 32 7.39 -2.36 6.10
CA THR A 32 6.38 -3.30 6.61
C THR A 32 5.09 -3.23 5.79
N GLU A 33 4.66 -2.05 5.39
CA GLU A 33 3.46 -1.90 4.59
C GLU A 33 3.66 -2.37 3.14
N ARG A 34 4.85 -2.14 2.56
CA ARG A 34 5.27 -2.70 1.28
C ARG A 34 5.17 -4.22 1.28
N ASP A 35 5.86 -4.87 2.20
CA ASP A 35 5.94 -6.33 2.28
C ASP A 35 4.56 -6.95 2.53
N ARG A 36 3.76 -6.29 3.36
CA ARG A 36 2.37 -6.69 3.61
C ARG A 36 1.52 -6.58 2.35
N LEU A 37 1.54 -5.45 1.66
CA LEU A 37 0.69 -5.24 0.49
C LEU A 37 1.06 -6.17 -0.65
N VAL A 38 2.36 -6.37 -0.91
CA VAL A 38 2.86 -7.34 -1.87
C VAL A 38 2.45 -8.77 -1.50
N GLY A 39 2.63 -9.15 -0.23
CA GLY A 39 2.22 -10.47 0.26
C GLY A 39 0.73 -10.72 0.11
N LEU A 40 -0.11 -9.71 0.40
CA LEU A 40 -1.56 -9.82 0.24
C LEU A 40 -2.00 -9.89 -1.23
N LEU A 41 -1.38 -9.12 -2.11
CA LEU A 41 -1.67 -9.18 -3.54
C LEU A 41 -1.31 -10.56 -4.12
N ASN A 42 -0.15 -11.12 -3.75
CA ASN A 42 0.23 -12.47 -4.16
C ASN A 42 -0.74 -13.54 -3.61
N LEU A 43 -1.11 -13.44 -2.32
CA LEU A 43 -2.08 -14.33 -1.70
C LEU A 43 -3.42 -14.32 -2.43
N VAL A 44 -3.95 -13.12 -2.72
CA VAL A 44 -5.24 -12.97 -3.40
C VAL A 44 -5.18 -13.48 -4.84
N ARG A 45 -4.07 -13.26 -5.55
CA ARG A 45 -3.88 -13.80 -6.89
C ARG A 45 -3.89 -15.33 -6.88
N GLU A 46 -3.21 -15.95 -5.93
CA GLU A 46 -3.22 -17.39 -5.76
C GLU A 46 -4.63 -17.91 -5.42
N GLN A 47 -5.34 -17.24 -4.52
CA GLN A 47 -6.73 -17.57 -4.20
C GLN A 47 -7.66 -17.42 -5.40
N ALA A 48 -7.48 -16.39 -6.23
CA ALA A 48 -8.26 -16.18 -7.44
C ALA A 48 -8.16 -17.40 -8.38
N GLY A 49 -6.95 -17.86 -8.65
CA GLY A 49 -6.72 -19.06 -9.46
C GLY A 49 -7.27 -20.34 -8.82
N MET A 50 -7.01 -20.56 -7.54
CA MET A 50 -7.46 -21.78 -6.85
C MET A 50 -8.98 -21.88 -6.72
N GLN A 51 -9.67 -20.75 -6.48
CA GLN A 51 -11.10 -20.70 -6.26
C GLN A 51 -11.90 -20.44 -7.54
N ASN A 52 -11.20 -20.17 -8.66
CA ASN A 52 -11.80 -19.77 -9.93
C ASN A 52 -12.78 -18.59 -9.75
N ARG A 53 -12.33 -17.56 -9.04
CA ARG A 53 -13.11 -16.35 -8.72
C ARG A 53 -12.30 -15.10 -9.01
N GLU A 54 -13.01 -14.04 -9.40
CA GLU A 54 -12.40 -12.75 -9.63
C GLU A 54 -12.26 -11.99 -8.30
N TYR A 55 -11.07 -11.50 -8.05
CA TYR A 55 -10.76 -10.66 -6.91
C TYR A 55 -10.34 -9.27 -7.36
N GLY A 56 -10.37 -8.32 -6.44
CA GLY A 56 -9.87 -6.98 -6.71
C GLY A 56 -9.43 -6.26 -5.46
N LEU A 57 -8.54 -5.28 -5.63
CA LEU A 57 -8.16 -4.35 -4.59
C LEU A 57 -8.83 -3.01 -4.88
N ARG A 58 -9.52 -2.49 -3.88
CA ARG A 58 -10.07 -1.15 -3.85
C ARG A 58 -9.23 -0.26 -2.96
N GLY A 59 -8.59 0.74 -3.56
CA GLY A 59 -7.92 1.81 -2.84
C GLY A 59 -8.89 2.90 -2.40
N PHE A 60 -8.59 3.56 -1.29
CA PHE A 60 -9.22 4.78 -0.81
C PHE A 60 -8.16 5.68 -0.16
N GLN A 61 -8.48 6.95 0.13
CA GLN A 61 -7.48 7.99 0.48
C GLN A 61 -6.40 7.58 1.48
N ARG A 62 -6.73 6.74 2.48
CA ARG A 62 -5.82 6.31 3.53
C ARG A 62 -5.85 4.81 3.77
N GLY A 63 -5.98 4.02 2.70
CA GLY A 63 -5.98 2.58 2.86
C GLY A 63 -6.49 1.81 1.65
N TYR A 64 -6.78 0.56 1.88
CA TYR A 64 -7.26 -0.37 0.87
C TYR A 64 -8.10 -1.50 1.48
N GLU A 65 -8.85 -2.17 0.64
CA GLU A 65 -9.60 -3.38 0.97
C GLU A 65 -9.63 -4.32 -0.22
N PHE A 66 -9.80 -5.61 0.07
CA PHE A 66 -9.97 -6.61 -0.98
C PHE A 66 -11.46 -6.92 -1.16
N MET A 67 -11.80 -7.15 -2.40
CA MET A 67 -13.16 -7.47 -2.85
C MET A 67 -13.13 -8.74 -3.68
N VAL A 68 -14.25 -9.42 -3.73
CA VAL A 68 -14.48 -10.61 -4.54
C VAL A 68 -15.74 -10.39 -5.36
N TYR A 69 -15.73 -10.81 -6.61
CA TYR A 69 -16.92 -10.75 -7.45
C TYR A 69 -17.86 -11.91 -7.12
N GLU A 70 -19.13 -11.58 -6.87
CA GLU A 70 -20.18 -12.56 -6.65
C GLU A 70 -21.06 -12.66 -7.90
N PRO A 71 -20.89 -13.70 -8.73
CA PRO A 71 -21.60 -13.81 -10.01
C PRO A 71 -23.11 -13.87 -9.88
N ARG A 72 -23.63 -14.49 -8.80
CA ARG A 72 -25.07 -14.60 -8.59
C ARG A 72 -25.75 -13.29 -8.26
N ALA A 73 -25.00 -12.39 -7.63
CA ALA A 73 -25.47 -11.06 -7.26
C ALA A 73 -25.02 -9.97 -8.25
N GLU A 74 -24.17 -10.35 -9.24
CA GLU A 74 -23.57 -9.46 -10.24
C GLU A 74 -22.89 -8.22 -9.64
N ARG A 75 -22.24 -8.41 -8.49
CA ARG A 75 -21.62 -7.29 -7.77
C ARG A 75 -20.32 -7.68 -7.07
N TRP A 76 -19.54 -6.67 -6.78
CA TRP A 76 -18.35 -6.79 -5.95
C TRP A 76 -18.74 -6.73 -4.47
N GLU A 77 -18.27 -7.68 -3.70
CA GLU A 77 -18.45 -7.75 -2.25
C GLU A 77 -17.11 -7.70 -1.53
N ARG A 78 -17.12 -7.15 -0.32
CA ARG A 78 -15.91 -7.19 0.52
C ARG A 78 -15.61 -8.62 0.93
N VAL A 79 -14.34 -8.99 0.93
CA VAL A 79 -13.93 -10.29 1.47
C VAL A 79 -14.16 -10.27 2.98
N ALA A 80 -15.12 -11.06 3.46
CA ALA A 80 -15.51 -11.12 4.86
C ALA A 80 -14.90 -12.31 5.59
N ASP A 81 -14.69 -13.42 4.90
CA ASP A 81 -14.34 -14.70 5.49
C ASP A 81 -12.84 -14.84 5.80
N ASP A 82 -12.00 -13.99 5.22
CA ASP A 82 -10.56 -14.00 5.46
C ASP A 82 -10.11 -12.76 6.25
N ARG A 83 -9.67 -13.00 7.49
CA ARG A 83 -9.15 -11.94 8.37
C ARG A 83 -7.91 -11.24 7.82
N SER A 84 -7.14 -11.90 6.95
CA SER A 84 -5.95 -11.34 6.33
C SER A 84 -6.32 -10.26 5.32
N LEU A 85 -7.44 -10.43 4.62
CA LEU A 85 -7.93 -9.55 3.56
C LEU A 85 -8.89 -8.45 4.05
N ARG A 86 -9.04 -8.32 5.37
CA ARG A 86 -9.87 -7.25 5.95
C ARG A 86 -9.40 -5.87 5.49
N ARG A 87 -10.32 -4.93 5.43
CA ARG A 87 -10.05 -3.52 5.19
C ARG A 87 -8.94 -3.00 6.09
N ARG A 88 -7.99 -2.29 5.51
CA ARG A 88 -6.83 -1.74 6.20
C ARG A 88 -6.73 -0.24 6.00
N ARG A 89 -6.31 0.44 7.06
CA ARG A 89 -5.84 1.82 7.00
C ARG A 89 -4.32 1.82 7.00
N LEU A 90 -3.74 2.67 6.19
CA LEU A 90 -2.31 2.94 6.23
C LEU A 90 -1.92 3.59 7.57
N PRO A 91 -0.70 3.35 8.04
CA PRO A 91 -0.12 4.12 9.14
C PRO A 91 -0.19 5.63 8.88
N GLU A 92 -0.20 6.41 9.94
CA GLU A 92 -0.16 7.88 9.84
C GLU A 92 1.08 8.34 9.05
N GLY A 93 0.89 9.38 8.23
CA GLY A 93 1.94 9.94 7.38
C GLY A 93 2.22 9.14 6.11
N LEU A 94 1.48 8.05 5.83
CA LEU A 94 1.53 7.35 4.55
C LEU A 94 0.29 7.66 3.72
N GLN A 95 0.50 7.87 2.44
CA GLN A 95 -0.55 8.09 1.44
C GLN A 95 -0.46 7.03 0.35
N LEU A 96 -1.62 6.60 -0.13
CA LEU A 96 -1.74 5.71 -1.27
C LEU A 96 -2.32 6.48 -2.44
N THR A 97 -1.70 6.32 -3.60
CA THR A 97 -2.24 6.76 -4.89
C THR A 97 -2.29 5.60 -5.85
N LEU A 98 -3.18 5.68 -6.81
CA LEU A 98 -3.42 4.60 -7.76
C LEU A 98 -3.52 5.14 -9.17
N ARG A 99 -2.89 4.45 -10.10
CA ARG A 99 -3.07 4.64 -11.55
C ARG A 99 -3.55 3.33 -12.15
N VAL A 100 -4.44 3.42 -13.12
CA VAL A 100 -4.91 2.27 -13.91
C VAL A 100 -4.75 2.65 -15.37
N GLU A 101 -4.12 1.77 -16.15
CA GLU A 101 -3.79 2.05 -17.55
C GLU A 101 -3.08 3.41 -17.75
N GLY A 102 -2.17 3.74 -16.84
CA GLY A 102 -1.43 4.99 -16.85
C GLY A 102 -2.22 6.24 -16.42
N ARG A 103 -3.51 6.13 -16.12
CA ARG A 103 -4.38 7.24 -15.72
C ARG A 103 -4.54 7.29 -14.19
N PRO A 104 -4.43 8.46 -13.56
CA PRO A 104 -4.66 8.59 -12.13
C PRO A 104 -6.12 8.29 -11.79
N VAL A 105 -6.31 7.54 -10.72
CA VAL A 105 -7.65 7.21 -10.20
C VAL A 105 -8.02 8.19 -9.11
N VAL A 106 -9.22 8.75 -9.20
CA VAL A 106 -9.80 9.51 -8.09
C VAL A 106 -10.19 8.53 -7.00
N MET A 107 -9.52 8.62 -5.84
CA MET A 107 -9.75 7.70 -4.74
C MET A 107 -11.10 7.98 -4.08
N PRO A 108 -12.00 6.99 -4.07
CA PRO A 108 -13.29 7.15 -3.40
C PRO A 108 -13.11 7.29 -1.89
N GLY A 109 -14.10 7.87 -1.23
CA GLY A 109 -14.17 7.81 0.24
C GLY A 109 -14.25 6.35 0.71
N ALA A 110 -13.73 6.11 1.90
CA ALA A 110 -13.69 4.76 2.47
C ALA A 110 -15.05 4.07 2.54
N ASP A 111 -16.12 4.84 2.74
CA ASP A 111 -17.50 4.32 2.91
C ASP A 111 -18.38 4.53 1.66
N ALA A 112 -17.76 4.81 0.50
CA ALA A 112 -18.49 4.94 -0.75
C ALA A 112 -19.25 3.63 -1.04
N LYS A 113 -20.57 3.76 -1.28
CA LYS A 113 -21.42 2.66 -1.71
C LYS A 113 -21.15 2.37 -3.19
N ASP A 114 -21.32 1.12 -3.57
CA ASP A 114 -21.18 0.63 -4.96
C ASP A 114 -19.78 0.91 -5.59
N ALA A 115 -18.76 1.01 -4.76
CA ALA A 115 -17.41 1.23 -5.23
C ALA A 115 -16.83 -0.08 -5.79
N MET A 116 -16.38 -0.03 -7.03
CA MET A 116 -15.69 -1.13 -7.69
C MET A 116 -14.20 -1.14 -7.34
N PRO A 117 -13.54 -2.30 -7.34
CA PRO A 117 -12.09 -2.37 -7.24
C PRO A 117 -11.45 -1.74 -8.47
N GLN A 118 -10.27 -1.18 -8.30
CA GLN A 118 -9.49 -0.59 -9.38
C GLN A 118 -8.39 -1.52 -9.87
N VAL A 119 -7.84 -2.33 -8.97
CA VAL A 119 -6.89 -3.40 -9.33
C VAL A 119 -7.65 -4.69 -9.40
N MET A 120 -7.55 -5.37 -10.54
CA MET A 120 -8.23 -6.63 -10.81
C MET A 120 -7.22 -7.78 -10.77
N LEU A 121 -7.59 -8.86 -10.11
CA LEU A 121 -6.84 -10.11 -10.02
C LEU A 121 -7.76 -11.20 -10.57
N PHE A 122 -7.50 -11.58 -11.81
CA PHE A 122 -8.35 -12.52 -12.54
C PHE A 122 -8.10 -13.96 -12.12
N SER A 123 -9.12 -14.79 -12.25
CA SER A 123 -9.02 -16.23 -12.00
C SER A 123 -8.05 -16.94 -12.95
N SER A 124 -7.76 -16.33 -14.11
CA SER A 124 -6.70 -16.77 -15.03
C SER A 124 -5.27 -16.56 -14.48
N GLY A 125 -5.10 -15.79 -13.40
CA GLY A 125 -3.82 -15.35 -12.86
C GLY A 125 -3.32 -14.03 -13.42
N GLU A 126 -4.01 -13.48 -14.43
CA GLU A 126 -3.70 -12.18 -15.03
C GLU A 126 -4.06 -11.03 -14.09
N LEU A 127 -3.39 -9.91 -14.30
CA LEU A 127 -3.62 -8.64 -13.61
C LEU A 127 -3.97 -7.57 -14.64
N ASN A 128 -4.81 -6.62 -14.30
CA ASN A 128 -4.92 -5.42 -15.14
C ASN A 128 -3.67 -4.54 -14.98
N VAL A 129 -3.45 -3.63 -15.90
CA VAL A 129 -2.35 -2.66 -15.80
C VAL A 129 -2.66 -1.65 -14.72
N PHE A 130 -1.89 -1.68 -13.64
CA PHE A 130 -2.04 -0.75 -12.51
C PHE A 130 -0.68 -0.28 -11.99
N GLU A 131 -0.70 0.80 -11.23
CA GLU A 131 0.42 1.25 -10.41
C GLU A 131 -0.15 1.71 -9.05
N ILE A 132 0.20 0.99 -8.00
CA ILE A 132 -0.08 1.42 -6.62
C ILE A 132 1.18 2.12 -6.11
N THR A 133 1.07 3.37 -5.72
CA THR A 133 2.17 4.10 -5.08
C THR A 133 1.84 4.38 -3.64
N VAL A 134 2.73 4.02 -2.74
CA VAL A 134 2.67 4.38 -1.32
C VAL A 134 3.85 5.28 -1.01
N MET A 135 3.55 6.46 -0.51
CA MET A 135 4.56 7.49 -0.21
C MET A 135 4.34 8.05 1.19
N ARG A 136 5.40 8.60 1.74
CA ARG A 136 5.34 9.43 2.95
C ARG A 136 4.90 10.86 2.59
N GLU A 137 3.98 11.43 3.37
CA GLU A 137 3.40 12.77 3.11
C GLU A 137 4.44 13.90 3.05
N ALA A 138 5.52 13.80 3.80
CA ALA A 138 6.54 14.85 3.92
C ALA A 138 7.92 14.45 3.35
N SER A 139 8.01 13.37 2.59
CA SER A 139 9.27 12.84 2.06
C SER A 139 9.06 12.28 0.64
N PRO A 140 10.06 12.33 -0.23
CA PRO A 140 10.00 11.63 -1.51
C PRO A 140 10.09 10.10 -1.38
N GLU A 141 10.24 9.57 -0.16
CA GLU A 141 10.37 8.15 0.10
C GLU A 141 9.06 7.42 -0.14
N GLY A 142 9.13 6.34 -0.90
CA GLY A 142 7.98 5.55 -1.25
C GLY A 142 8.34 4.34 -2.09
N PHE A 143 7.34 3.55 -2.40
CA PHE A 143 7.46 2.43 -3.31
C PHE A 143 6.26 2.39 -4.28
N ARG A 144 6.50 1.79 -5.42
CA ARG A 144 5.49 1.49 -6.43
C ARG A 144 5.33 -0.02 -6.56
N ILE A 145 4.12 -0.47 -6.69
CA ILE A 145 3.76 -1.85 -6.99
C ILE A 145 3.08 -1.86 -8.34
N LEU A 146 3.56 -2.71 -9.23
CA LEU A 146 3.13 -2.83 -10.62
C LEU A 146 2.93 -4.31 -10.96
N PRO A 147 2.12 -4.65 -11.97
CA PRO A 147 2.20 -5.97 -12.57
C PRO A 147 3.56 -6.14 -13.25
N GLY A 148 4.11 -7.34 -13.19
CA GLY A 148 5.34 -7.69 -13.91
C GLY A 148 5.14 -7.74 -15.44
N ALA A 149 6.24 -7.94 -16.16
CA ALA A 149 6.26 -7.84 -17.62
C ALA A 149 5.26 -8.77 -18.35
N ASN A 150 4.82 -9.86 -17.72
CA ASN A 150 3.86 -10.80 -18.29
C ASN A 150 2.47 -10.73 -17.64
N ASP A 151 2.20 -9.69 -16.84
CA ASP A 151 0.97 -9.49 -16.07
C ASP A 151 0.59 -10.65 -15.12
N ASP A 152 1.55 -11.55 -14.85
CA ASP A 152 1.39 -12.73 -14.00
C ASP A 152 2.20 -12.68 -12.70
N SER A 153 2.86 -11.58 -12.44
CA SER A 153 3.71 -11.35 -11.26
C SER A 153 3.52 -9.94 -10.72
N ILE A 154 4.05 -9.69 -9.53
CA ILE A 154 3.99 -8.39 -8.88
C ILE A 154 5.42 -7.91 -8.67
N GLU A 155 5.71 -6.74 -9.19
CA GLU A 155 7.01 -6.08 -9.06
C GLU A 155 6.92 -4.89 -8.12
N VAL A 156 8.04 -4.62 -7.45
CA VAL A 156 8.18 -3.47 -6.55
C VAL A 156 9.34 -2.62 -7.03
N ALA A 157 9.10 -1.34 -7.19
CA ALA A 157 10.12 -0.36 -7.56
C ALA A 157 10.13 0.80 -6.54
N PRO A 158 11.28 1.43 -6.29
CA PRO A 158 11.32 2.66 -5.52
C PRO A 158 10.58 3.77 -6.27
N VAL A 159 10.07 4.76 -5.54
CA VAL A 159 9.60 6.01 -6.16
C VAL A 159 10.82 6.80 -6.60
N GLU A 160 10.90 7.13 -7.90
CA GLU A 160 11.96 7.99 -8.41
C GLU A 160 11.67 9.44 -8.02
N ALA A 161 12.69 10.11 -7.46
CA ALA A 161 12.61 11.53 -7.16
C ALA A 161 12.51 12.32 -8.48
N GLY A 162 11.30 12.74 -8.86
CA GLY A 162 11.12 13.56 -10.06
C GLY A 162 9.83 13.35 -10.85
N THR A 163 9.06 12.33 -10.57
CA THR A 163 7.79 12.10 -11.29
C THR A 163 6.63 12.81 -10.56
N ARG A 164 6.44 14.08 -10.86
CA ARG A 164 5.23 14.87 -10.52
C ARG A 164 4.33 14.99 -11.72
#